data_5e49a519a1007f75b9c39ca2c843b7a6
#
_entry.id   5e49a519a1007f75b9c39ca2c843b7a6
#
_cell.length_a   1.000
_cell.length_b   1.000
_cell.length_c   1.000
_cell.angle_alpha   90.00
_cell.angle_beta   90.00
_cell.angle_gamma   90.00
#
_symmetry.space_group_name_H-M   'P 1'
#
loop_
_entity.id
_entity.type
_entity.pdbx_description
1 polymer ?
#
loop_
_entity_poly.entity_id
_entity_poly.type
_entity_poly.pdbx_seq_one_letter_code
_entity_poly.pdbx_strand_id
1 'polypeptide(L)'
;ASLSLFLAGFAAAQLLWGPLSDRYGRKPVLLIGLTIFALGSLGMLWVENAATLLVLRFVQAVGVCAAAVIWQALVTDYYPSQKVNRIFATIMPLVGLSPALAPLLGSWLLVHFSWQAIFATLFAITVVLILPIFWLKPTTKARNNSQDGLTFTDLLRSKTYRGNVLIYA
;
A
#
# COMPACT_ATOMS: atom_id res chain seq x y z
N ALA A 1 17.86 11.43 5.27
CA ALA A 1 16.65 12.20 5.58
C ALA A 1 15.43 11.80 4.71
N SER A 2 15.55 11.68 3.37
CA SER A 2 14.39 11.38 2.50
C SER A 2 13.81 9.97 2.71
N LEU A 3 14.66 8.95 2.90
CA LEU A 3 14.22 7.59 3.18
C LEU A 3 13.54 7.47 4.54
N SER A 4 14.09 8.13 5.56
CA SER A 4 13.51 8.11 6.91
C SER A 4 12.13 8.74 6.94
N LEU A 5 11.94 9.86 6.23
CA LEU A 5 10.64 10.52 6.12
C LEU A 5 9.63 9.68 5.33
N PHE A 6 10.09 8.99 4.28
CA PHE A 6 9.26 8.05 3.53
C PHE A 6 8.78 6.90 4.44
N LEU A 7 9.67 6.28 5.21
CA LEU A 7 9.32 5.18 6.13
C LEU A 7 8.40 5.64 7.25
N ALA A 8 8.62 6.83 7.81
CA ALA A 8 7.73 7.40 8.83
C ALA A 8 6.32 7.67 8.27
N GLY A 9 6.22 8.24 7.07
CA GLY A 9 4.95 8.45 6.37
C GLY A 9 4.24 7.14 6.07
N PHE A 10 4.98 6.13 5.62
CA PHE A 10 4.45 4.80 5.35
C PHE A 10 3.88 4.14 6.62
N ALA A 11 4.63 4.16 7.73
CA ALA A 11 4.20 3.59 9.00
C ALA A 11 2.97 4.30 9.58
N ALA A 12 2.94 5.63 9.55
CA ALA A 12 1.80 6.42 9.99
C ALA A 12 0.55 6.14 9.14
N ALA A 13 0.72 6.04 7.82
CA ALA A 13 -0.37 5.78 6.89
C ALA A 13 -0.96 4.37 7.04
N GLN A 14 -0.20 3.37 7.47
CA GLN A 14 -0.72 2.01 7.73
C GLN A 14 -1.85 2.01 8.76
N LEU A 15 -1.74 2.84 9.79
CA LEU A 15 -2.76 2.94 10.84
C LEU A 15 -4.07 3.55 10.32
N LEU A 16 -3.99 4.37 9.28
CA LEU A 16 -5.14 5.07 8.69
C LEU A 16 -5.84 4.24 7.61
N TRP A 17 -5.07 3.62 6.71
CA TRP A 17 -5.62 2.93 5.55
C TRP A 17 -6.36 1.64 5.89
N GLY A 18 -5.99 0.93 6.97
CA GLY A 18 -6.70 -0.25 7.45
C GLY A 18 -8.18 0.06 7.74
N PRO A 19 -8.47 0.86 8.78
CA PRO A 19 -9.85 1.22 9.14
C PRO A 19 -10.62 1.93 8.03
N LEU A 20 -9.92 2.76 7.22
CA LEU A 20 -10.52 3.48 6.12
C LEU A 20 -11.02 2.53 5.02
N SER A 21 -10.23 1.50 4.69
CA SER A 21 -10.59 0.50 3.70
C SER A 21 -11.74 -0.40 4.14
N ASP A 22 -11.84 -0.65 5.46
CA ASP A 22 -12.95 -1.42 6.04
C ASP A 22 -14.26 -0.63 6.02
N ARG A 23 -14.19 0.70 6.17
CA ARG A 23 -15.36 1.60 6.22
C ARG A 23 -15.88 1.98 4.84
N TYR A 24 -14.99 2.38 3.92
CA TYR A 24 -15.36 2.90 2.60
C TYR A 24 -15.26 1.87 1.49
N GLY A 25 -14.75 0.69 1.79
CA GLY A 25 -14.52 -0.39 0.84
C GLY A 25 -13.11 -0.40 0.26
N ARG A 26 -12.67 -1.57 -0.16
CA ARG A 26 -11.29 -1.80 -0.62
C ARG A 26 -10.95 -1.06 -1.91
N LYS A 27 -11.86 -1.14 -2.91
CA LYS A 27 -11.64 -0.56 -4.25
C LYS A 27 -11.45 0.96 -4.23
N PRO A 28 -12.36 1.79 -3.66
CA PRO A 28 -12.21 3.24 -3.70
C PRO A 28 -10.97 3.71 -2.93
N VAL A 29 -10.67 3.08 -1.79
CA VAL A 29 -9.51 3.45 -0.98
C VAL A 29 -8.21 3.12 -1.70
N LEU A 30 -8.13 1.97 -2.39
CA LEU A 30 -7.00 1.61 -3.23
C LEU A 30 -6.79 2.61 -4.38
N LEU A 31 -7.87 3.01 -5.06
CA LEU A 31 -7.81 4.01 -6.13
C LEU A 31 -7.31 5.37 -5.62
N ILE A 32 -7.81 5.83 -4.48
CA ILE A 32 -7.35 7.07 -3.85
C ILE A 32 -5.85 6.98 -3.53
N GLY A 33 -5.40 5.89 -2.91
CA GLY A 33 -3.99 5.70 -2.56
C GLY A 33 -3.08 5.69 -3.80
N LEU A 34 -3.45 4.94 -4.84
CA LEU A 34 -2.69 4.91 -6.09
C LEU A 34 -2.69 6.26 -6.82
N THR A 35 -3.79 7.01 -6.77
CA THR A 35 -3.85 8.36 -7.35
C THR A 35 -2.92 9.32 -6.60
N ILE A 36 -2.91 9.28 -5.26
CA ILE A 36 -1.98 10.07 -4.44
C ILE A 36 -0.53 9.71 -4.78
N PHE A 37 -0.21 8.42 -4.92
CA PHE A 37 1.12 7.98 -5.30
C PHE A 37 1.52 8.44 -6.71
N ALA A 38 0.61 8.35 -7.67
CA ALA A 38 0.83 8.81 -9.04
C ALA A 38 1.09 10.33 -9.09
N LEU A 39 0.27 11.13 -8.40
CA LEU A 39 0.46 12.58 -8.31
C LEU A 39 1.78 12.95 -7.62
N GLY A 40 2.14 12.25 -6.54
CA GLY A 40 3.44 12.43 -5.88
C GLY A 40 4.61 12.09 -6.81
N SER A 41 4.49 11.01 -7.60
CA SER A 41 5.52 10.61 -8.57
C SER A 41 5.63 11.59 -9.74
N LEU A 42 4.50 12.08 -10.23
CA LEU A 42 4.46 13.11 -11.27
C LEU A 42 5.09 14.42 -10.77
N GLY A 43 4.77 14.86 -9.55
CA GLY A 43 5.34 16.05 -8.95
C GLY A 43 6.86 15.99 -8.81
N MET A 44 7.45 14.79 -8.65
CA MET A 44 8.89 14.60 -8.56
C MET A 44 9.64 14.96 -9.86
N LEU A 45 8.96 15.04 -11.01
CA LEU A 45 9.59 15.41 -12.27
C LEU A 45 10.00 16.89 -12.32
N TRP A 46 9.36 17.74 -11.53
CA TRP A 46 9.60 19.20 -11.48
C TRP A 46 10.16 19.68 -10.14
N VAL A 47 10.82 18.79 -9.40
CA VAL A 47 11.41 19.15 -8.11
C VAL A 47 12.69 19.96 -8.31
N GLU A 48 12.72 21.18 -7.78
CA GLU A 48 13.89 22.08 -7.82
C GLU A 48 14.59 22.21 -6.46
N ASN A 49 13.89 21.92 -5.36
CA ASN A 49 14.46 22.07 -4.02
C ASN A 49 14.20 20.89 -3.09
N ALA A 50 15.10 20.74 -2.10
CA ALA A 50 15.08 19.61 -1.17
C ALA A 50 13.82 19.52 -0.31
N ALA A 51 13.24 20.66 0.05
CA ALA A 51 12.02 20.67 0.88
C ALA A 51 10.83 20.06 0.12
N THR A 52 10.63 20.47 -1.14
CA THR A 52 9.59 19.91 -2.04
C THR A 52 9.79 18.41 -2.24
N LEU A 53 11.05 17.97 -2.44
CA LEU A 53 11.40 16.56 -2.56
C LEU A 53 10.94 15.77 -1.33
N LEU A 54 11.22 16.27 -0.12
CA LEU A 54 10.85 15.60 1.12
C LEU A 54 9.33 15.49 1.29
N VAL A 55 8.59 16.55 0.97
CA VAL A 55 7.13 16.56 1.03
C VAL A 55 6.53 15.55 0.04
N LEU A 56 7.00 15.56 -1.21
CA LEU A 56 6.52 14.62 -2.23
C LEU A 56 6.85 13.16 -1.88
N ARG A 57 8.00 12.89 -1.25
CA ARG A 57 8.34 11.57 -0.72
C ARG A 57 7.37 11.11 0.36
N PHE A 58 6.98 12.01 1.24
CA PHE A 58 5.96 11.70 2.23
C PHE A 58 4.60 11.39 1.59
N VAL A 59 4.18 12.20 0.62
CA VAL A 59 2.94 11.98 -0.14
C VAL A 59 2.97 10.64 -0.88
N GLN A 60 4.09 10.29 -1.54
CA GLN A 60 4.27 9.00 -2.18
C GLN A 60 4.16 7.84 -1.16
N ALA A 61 4.77 7.98 0.01
CA ALA A 61 4.71 6.95 1.06
C ALA A 61 3.27 6.71 1.52
N VAL A 62 2.51 7.77 1.77
CA VAL A 62 1.10 7.68 2.13
C VAL A 62 0.29 6.98 1.04
N GLY A 63 0.51 7.33 -0.23
CA GLY A 63 -0.21 6.74 -1.36
C GLY A 63 0.08 5.25 -1.54
N VAL A 64 1.36 4.84 -1.57
CA VAL A 64 1.73 3.44 -1.79
C VAL A 64 1.35 2.53 -0.63
N CYS A 65 1.28 3.08 0.57
CA CYS A 65 0.86 2.34 1.76
C CYS A 65 -0.56 1.77 1.63
N ALA A 66 -1.48 2.49 0.98
CA ALA A 66 -2.83 1.99 0.70
C ALA A 66 -2.79 0.67 -0.09
N ALA A 67 -1.97 0.60 -1.15
CA ALA A 67 -1.81 -0.62 -1.92
C ALA A 67 -1.19 -1.75 -1.08
N ALA A 68 -0.16 -1.44 -0.29
CA ALA A 68 0.54 -2.41 0.56
C ALA A 68 -0.36 -3.04 1.64
N VAL A 69 -1.33 -2.28 2.17
CA VAL A 69 -2.28 -2.77 3.19
C VAL A 69 -3.46 -3.50 2.54
N ILE A 70 -3.98 -2.99 1.43
CA ILE A 70 -5.27 -3.44 0.87
C ILE A 70 -5.12 -4.70 0.03
N TRP A 71 -3.97 -4.96 -0.63
CA TRP A 71 -3.84 -6.10 -1.55
C TRP A 71 -4.09 -7.45 -0.87
N GLN A 72 -3.60 -7.65 0.35
CA GLN A 72 -3.81 -8.88 1.12
C GLN A 72 -5.30 -9.08 1.45
N ALA A 73 -5.95 -8.01 1.86
CA ALA A 73 -7.36 -8.02 2.15
C ALA A 73 -8.22 -8.25 0.90
N LEU A 74 -7.81 -7.70 -0.27
CA LEU A 74 -8.47 -7.99 -1.54
C LEU A 74 -8.39 -9.48 -1.89
N VAL A 75 -7.24 -10.12 -1.74
CA VAL A 75 -7.10 -11.55 -2.01
C VAL A 75 -8.05 -12.37 -1.14
N THR A 76 -8.16 -12.05 0.15
CA THR A 76 -9.04 -12.76 1.07
C THR A 76 -10.53 -12.50 0.82
N ASP A 77 -10.88 -11.33 0.28
CA ASP A 77 -12.27 -10.97 0.00
C ASP A 77 -12.78 -11.58 -1.34
N TYR A 78 -11.90 -11.70 -2.35
CA TYR A 78 -12.27 -12.20 -3.68
C TYR A 78 -12.21 -13.71 -3.81
N TYR A 79 -11.35 -14.38 -3.03
CA TYR A 79 -11.12 -15.80 -3.18
C TYR A 79 -11.56 -16.61 -1.95
N PRO A 80 -12.11 -17.82 -2.14
CA PRO A 80 -12.44 -18.73 -1.03
C PRO A 80 -11.15 -19.16 -0.30
N SER A 81 -11.25 -19.39 1.01
CA SER A 81 -10.13 -19.68 1.92
C SER A 81 -9.17 -20.77 1.41
N GLN A 82 -9.70 -21.77 0.71
CA GLN A 82 -8.90 -22.88 0.14
C GLN A 82 -7.93 -22.40 -0.96
N LYS A 83 -8.28 -21.35 -1.72
CA LYS A 83 -7.46 -20.80 -2.81
C LYS A 83 -6.52 -19.69 -2.34
N VAL A 84 -6.85 -19.02 -1.24
CA VAL A 84 -6.08 -17.91 -0.69
C VAL A 84 -4.63 -18.31 -0.42
N ASN A 85 -4.40 -19.45 0.24
CA ASN A 85 -3.06 -19.94 0.54
C ASN A 85 -2.22 -20.20 -0.73
N ARG A 86 -2.84 -20.74 -1.78
CA ARG A 86 -2.15 -20.98 -3.05
C ARG A 86 -1.78 -19.67 -3.75
N ILE A 87 -2.66 -18.67 -3.69
CA ILE A 87 -2.42 -17.34 -4.27
C ILE A 87 -1.28 -16.65 -3.53
N PHE A 88 -1.30 -16.68 -2.18
CA PHE A 88 -0.19 -16.13 -1.39
C PHE A 88 1.12 -16.87 -1.68
N ALA A 89 1.11 -18.19 -1.77
CA ALA A 89 2.30 -18.98 -2.10
C ALA A 89 2.90 -18.60 -3.48
N THR A 90 2.07 -18.14 -4.42
CA THR A 90 2.53 -17.67 -5.74
C THR A 90 3.02 -16.22 -5.70
N ILE A 91 2.37 -15.35 -4.94
CA ILE A 91 2.69 -13.91 -4.90
C ILE A 91 3.89 -13.63 -3.98
N MET A 92 4.01 -14.32 -2.84
CA MET A 92 5.05 -14.04 -1.85
C MET A 92 6.49 -14.16 -2.39
N PRO A 93 6.86 -15.16 -3.23
CA PRO A 93 8.19 -15.18 -3.84
C PRO A 93 8.46 -13.97 -4.74
N LEU A 94 7.45 -13.49 -5.48
CA LEU A 94 7.57 -12.29 -6.32
C LEU A 94 7.77 -11.03 -5.45
N VAL A 95 7.03 -10.92 -4.36
CA VAL A 95 7.21 -9.82 -3.39
C VAL A 95 8.59 -9.90 -2.74
N GLY A 96 9.05 -11.11 -2.37
CA GLY A 96 10.38 -11.32 -1.80
C GLY A 96 11.53 -11.02 -2.77
N LEU A 97 11.31 -11.19 -4.08
CA LEU A 97 12.31 -10.88 -5.11
C LEU A 97 12.38 -9.37 -5.42
N SER A 98 11.32 -8.62 -5.14
CA SER A 98 11.24 -7.19 -5.48
C SER A 98 12.34 -6.32 -4.87
N PRO A 99 12.81 -6.51 -3.61
CA PRO A 99 13.93 -5.74 -3.05
C PRO A 99 15.26 -5.98 -3.76
N ALA A 100 15.43 -7.12 -4.43
CA ALA A 100 16.62 -7.40 -5.23
C ALA A 100 16.52 -6.77 -6.63
N LEU A 101 15.34 -6.85 -7.26
CA LEU A 101 15.12 -6.32 -8.61
C LEU A 101 15.02 -4.79 -8.63
N ALA A 102 14.45 -4.17 -7.61
CA ALA A 102 14.23 -2.72 -7.57
C ALA A 102 15.54 -1.91 -7.65
N PRO A 103 16.62 -2.23 -6.90
CA PRO A 103 17.89 -1.53 -7.05
C PRO A 103 18.56 -1.74 -8.41
N LEU A 104 18.43 -2.94 -9.01
CA LEU A 104 18.97 -3.23 -10.35
C LEU A 104 18.29 -2.38 -11.42
N LEU A 105 16.97 -2.32 -11.42
CA LEU A 105 16.20 -1.47 -12.32
C LEU A 105 16.48 0.02 -12.07
N GLY A 106 16.56 0.42 -10.80
CA GLY A 106 16.87 1.80 -10.42
C GLY A 106 18.26 2.24 -10.88
N SER A 107 19.28 1.42 -10.68
CA SER A 107 20.64 1.71 -11.14
C SER A 107 20.74 1.74 -12.67
N TRP A 108 20.08 0.82 -13.35
CA TRP A 108 20.04 0.81 -14.82
C TRP A 108 19.39 2.09 -15.37
N LEU A 109 18.28 2.54 -14.80
CA LEU A 109 17.63 3.79 -15.17
C LEU A 109 18.53 5.02 -14.90
N LEU A 110 19.27 5.03 -13.79
CA LEU A 110 20.19 6.12 -13.46
C LEU A 110 21.38 6.20 -14.41
N VAL A 111 21.90 5.08 -14.89
CA VAL A 111 23.05 5.04 -15.80
C VAL A 111 22.67 5.47 -17.20
N HIS A 112 21.48 5.07 -17.69
CA HIS A 112 21.07 5.31 -19.09
C HIS A 112 20.20 6.57 -19.26
N PHE A 113 19.57 7.02 -18.18
CA PHE A 113 18.66 8.16 -18.16
C PHE A 113 19.01 9.07 -16.99
N SER A 114 18.05 9.86 -16.54
CA SER A 114 18.20 10.73 -15.37
C SER A 114 17.46 10.14 -14.16
N TRP A 115 17.69 10.70 -12.97
CA TRP A 115 16.97 10.31 -11.75
C TRP A 115 15.45 10.52 -11.87
N GLN A 116 15.01 11.49 -12.69
CA GLN A 116 13.61 11.72 -12.97
C GLN A 116 12.95 10.53 -13.70
N ALA A 117 13.71 9.78 -14.51
CA ALA A 117 13.21 8.62 -15.23
C ALA A 117 12.68 7.53 -14.28
N ILE A 118 13.23 7.41 -13.07
CA ILE A 118 12.74 6.50 -12.04
C ILE A 118 11.30 6.88 -11.66
N PHE A 119 11.03 8.16 -11.43
CA PHE A 119 9.69 8.63 -11.04
C PHE A 119 8.70 8.58 -12.20
N ALA A 120 9.15 8.85 -13.42
CA ALA A 120 8.35 8.67 -14.62
C ALA A 120 7.94 7.21 -14.81
N THR A 121 8.85 6.27 -14.58
CA THR A 121 8.56 4.82 -14.63
C THR A 121 7.56 4.41 -13.53
N LEU A 122 7.74 4.89 -12.30
CA LEU A 122 6.81 4.63 -11.20
C LEU A 122 5.41 5.19 -11.51
N PHE A 123 5.34 6.39 -12.06
CA PHE A 123 4.09 7.00 -12.51
C PHE A 123 3.41 6.16 -13.59
N ALA A 124 4.14 5.77 -14.64
CA ALA A 124 3.62 4.96 -15.74
C ALA A 124 3.09 3.60 -15.24
N ILE A 125 3.84 2.90 -14.40
CA ILE A 125 3.41 1.64 -13.79
C ILE A 125 2.13 1.85 -12.98
N THR A 126 2.05 2.91 -12.20
CA THR A 126 0.87 3.19 -11.37
C THR A 126 -0.36 3.46 -12.22
N VAL A 127 -0.23 4.22 -13.30
CA VAL A 127 -1.33 4.47 -14.23
C VAL A 127 -1.81 3.16 -14.86
N VAL A 128 -0.89 2.30 -15.29
CA VAL A 128 -1.22 0.97 -15.85
C VAL A 128 -1.95 0.12 -14.80
N LEU A 129 -1.56 0.18 -13.54
CA LEU A 129 -2.23 -0.56 -12.45
C LEU A 129 -3.61 0.00 -12.10
N ILE A 130 -3.84 1.28 -12.25
CA ILE A 130 -5.14 1.92 -11.99
C ILE A 130 -6.19 1.43 -13.00
N LEU A 131 -5.82 1.24 -14.27
CA LEU A 131 -6.76 0.84 -15.33
C LEU A 131 -7.56 -0.44 -15.02
N PRO A 132 -6.94 -1.59 -14.67
CA PRO A 132 -7.70 -2.80 -14.36
C PRO A 132 -8.53 -2.68 -13.08
N ILE A 133 -8.14 -1.81 -12.13
CA ILE A 133 -8.90 -1.62 -10.88
C ILE A 133 -10.25 -0.96 -11.17
N PHE A 134 -10.37 -0.10 -12.18
CA PHE A 134 -11.66 0.45 -12.59
C PHE A 134 -12.66 -0.64 -13.03
N TRP A 135 -12.17 -1.71 -13.65
CA TRP A 135 -12.99 -2.83 -14.14
C TRP A 135 -13.30 -3.86 -13.05
N LEU A 136 -12.60 -3.81 -11.91
CA LEU A 136 -12.91 -4.66 -10.77
C LEU A 136 -14.31 -4.34 -10.23
N LYS A 137 -15.13 -5.36 -10.01
CA LYS A 137 -16.43 -5.19 -9.34
C LYS A 137 -16.20 -4.65 -7.93
N PRO A 138 -16.98 -3.66 -7.46
CA PRO A 138 -16.86 -3.19 -6.08
C PRO A 138 -17.15 -4.34 -5.13
N THR A 139 -16.17 -4.68 -4.28
CA THR A 139 -16.38 -5.61 -3.17
C THR A 139 -17.12 -4.87 -2.07
N THR A 140 -18.41 -4.77 -2.20
CA THR A 140 -19.31 -4.45 -1.11
C THR A 140 -19.62 -5.73 -0.32
N LYS A 141 -18.64 -6.31 0.36
CA LYS A 141 -18.94 -6.86 1.66
C LYS A 141 -19.00 -5.68 2.63
N ALA A 142 -20.10 -4.93 2.56
CA ALA A 142 -20.60 -4.27 3.74
C ALA A 142 -20.65 -5.38 4.78
N ARG A 143 -19.74 -5.35 5.73
CA ARG A 143 -19.78 -6.19 6.91
C ARG A 143 -21.15 -5.89 7.52
N ASN A 144 -22.08 -6.84 7.38
CA ASN A 144 -23.35 -6.78 8.06
C ASN A 144 -23.05 -6.38 9.51
N ASN A 145 -23.56 -5.21 9.90
CA ASN A 145 -23.52 -4.65 11.24
C ASN A 145 -24.33 -5.52 12.21
N SER A 146 -23.95 -6.78 12.40
CA SER A 146 -24.59 -7.73 13.30
C SER A 146 -23.59 -8.44 14.21
N GLN A 147 -22.41 -7.89 14.40
CA GLN A 147 -21.56 -8.29 15.50
C GLN A 147 -20.90 -7.06 16.10
N ASP A 148 -21.50 -6.64 17.19
CA ASP A 148 -21.00 -5.88 18.32
C ASP A 148 -19.78 -4.99 18.05
N GLY A 149 -19.99 -3.71 18.25
CA GLY A 149 -18.95 -2.70 18.32
C GLY A 149 -17.89 -3.04 19.36
N LEU A 150 -17.02 -4.00 19.03
CA LEU A 150 -15.79 -4.20 19.77
C LEU A 150 -14.97 -2.92 19.61
N THR A 151 -15.05 -2.08 20.60
CA THR A 151 -14.25 -0.87 20.73
C THR A 151 -12.78 -1.30 20.84
N PHE A 152 -11.86 -0.50 20.31
CA PHE A 152 -10.42 -0.76 20.40
C PHE A 152 -9.95 -1.09 21.83
N THR A 153 -10.63 -0.54 22.81
CA THR A 153 -10.46 -0.84 24.26
C THR A 153 -10.84 -2.28 24.62
N ASP A 154 -11.84 -2.88 23.96
CA ASP A 154 -12.25 -4.26 24.23
C ASP A 154 -11.26 -5.27 23.64
N LEU A 155 -10.64 -4.95 22.51
CA LEU A 155 -9.54 -5.73 21.94
C LEU A 155 -8.32 -5.75 22.87
N LEU A 156 -7.91 -4.60 23.42
CA LEU A 156 -6.81 -4.51 24.37
C LEU A 156 -7.12 -5.21 25.71
N ARG A 157 -8.38 -5.35 26.07
CA ARG A 157 -8.84 -6.05 27.28
C ARG A 157 -8.94 -7.56 27.11
N SER A 158 -9.00 -8.04 25.88
CA SER A 158 -9.08 -9.47 25.57
C SER A 158 -7.78 -10.19 25.96
N LYS A 159 -7.88 -11.20 26.85
CA LYS A 159 -6.73 -12.03 27.26
C LYS A 159 -6.09 -12.75 26.08
N THR A 160 -6.88 -13.17 25.11
CA THR A 160 -6.43 -13.86 23.89
C THR A 160 -5.60 -12.93 22.99
N TYR A 161 -6.03 -11.66 22.83
CA TYR A 161 -5.29 -10.68 22.04
C TYR A 161 -3.94 -10.36 22.69
N ARG A 162 -3.93 -10.13 24.01
CA ARG A 162 -2.70 -9.88 24.76
C ARG A 162 -1.73 -11.06 24.74
N GLY A 163 -2.26 -12.29 24.80
CA GLY A 163 -1.45 -13.50 24.68
C GLY A 163 -0.78 -13.63 23.30
N ASN A 164 -1.53 -13.37 22.24
CA ASN A 164 -0.99 -13.41 20.87
C ASN A 164 0.07 -12.33 20.62
N VAL A 165 -0.15 -11.11 21.11
CA VAL A 165 0.84 -10.03 21.00
C VAL A 165 2.13 -10.38 21.73
N LEU A 166 2.06 -11.01 22.92
CA LEU A 166 3.25 -11.45 23.69
C LEU A 166 4.02 -12.61 23.03
N ILE A 167 3.35 -13.43 22.22
CA ILE A 167 4.00 -14.56 21.52
C ILE A 167 4.73 -14.07 20.25
N TYR A 168 4.26 -12.98 19.62
CA TYR A 168 4.80 -12.48 18.35
C TYR A 168 5.63 -11.19 18.50
N ALA A 169 5.76 -10.62 19.69
CA ALA A 169 6.64 -9.49 20.00
C ALA A 169 8.03 -9.95 20.42
#